data_7c1639598e1f35e09af5a12588270bbb
#
_entry.id   7c1639598e1f35e09af5a12588270bbb
#
_cell.length_a   1.000
_cell.length_b   1.000
_cell.length_c   1.000
_cell.angle_alpha   90.00
_cell.angle_beta   90.00
_cell.angle_gamma   90.00
#
_symmetry.space_group_name_H-M   'P 1'
#
loop_
_entity.id
_entity.type
_entity.pdbx_description
1 polymer ?
#
loop_
_entity_poly.entity_id
_entity_poly.type
_entity_poly.pdbx_seq_one_letter_code
_entity_poly.pdbx_strand_id
1 'polypeptide(L)'
;FKVTLIPGATGNTTALQAQTIIGLMTPDELTQNQITGITGDGGIKKFDNLTQGIYLVEEVENNVTGTVPAFLVSIPMTNPITNSSWLYDIHVYPKNTLAPGTLQKHVLDDDGDPQSSITANIGDDVTWVISATVPGAINSINANNPDEGYCFITDSLDSRLNYKSVKVELVSPDGGTREELVMDTHYKLTAPTVGAPGTGNDDIIIDFKTVAGLAKLVNTPIDSTIEITITTVVNETAVTNLARPIKNSAKMYFNNKDGDPSDPTDPPIIPIDPIPEVNLLGIAIKKVDENGGLLNGATFTIYETTANVENGSAIQLGDGSDWTETSGSSLAVVGSSPITYLDGYLYFSGEGFDDLDLPSTAGTTYYFVETTAPSGYQLLGITYALDCGTTTTITNILKPDFTLPITGGAGTLPSIIVGIALISGAATLFVLYKKKEKA
;
A
#
# COMPACT_ATOMS: atom_id res chain seq x y z
N PHE A 1 -13.55 29.34 28.74
CA PHE A 1 -12.69 30.45 29.18
C PHE A 1 -12.64 30.54 30.69
N LYS A 2 -11.49 30.88 31.24
CA LYS A 2 -11.30 31.36 32.60
C LYS A 2 -11.06 32.87 32.53
N VAL A 3 -11.77 33.64 33.35
CA VAL A 3 -11.64 35.08 33.46
C VAL A 3 -11.27 35.40 34.92
N THR A 4 -10.03 35.83 35.14
CA THR A 4 -9.49 36.02 36.50
C THR A 4 -9.16 37.51 36.73
N LEU A 5 -9.76 38.12 37.72
CA LEU A 5 -9.38 39.46 38.17
C LEU A 5 -7.98 39.44 38.81
N ILE A 6 -7.10 40.28 38.36
CA ILE A 6 -5.71 40.35 38.82
C ILE A 6 -5.54 41.50 39.85
N PRO A 7 -5.44 41.19 41.15
CA PRO A 7 -5.26 42.19 42.17
C PRO A 7 -3.97 43.00 41.97
N GLY A 8 -4.09 44.31 42.07
CA GLY A 8 -2.94 45.20 41.92
C GLY A 8 -2.36 45.34 40.51
N ALA A 9 -3.03 44.77 39.49
CA ALA A 9 -2.61 44.94 38.10
C ALA A 9 -2.74 46.42 37.67
N THR A 10 -1.81 46.86 36.81
CA THR A 10 -1.80 48.19 36.21
C THR A 10 -1.77 48.06 34.68
N GLY A 11 -1.93 49.20 34.00
CA GLY A 11 -1.87 49.21 32.52
C GLY A 11 -0.56 48.70 31.92
N ASN A 12 0.49 48.51 32.74
CA ASN A 12 1.78 47.97 32.32
C ASN A 12 1.94 46.45 32.63
N THR A 13 0.93 45.84 33.26
CA THR A 13 0.96 44.40 33.57
C THR A 13 0.87 43.58 32.29
N THR A 14 1.76 42.62 32.13
CA THR A 14 1.72 41.65 30.99
C THR A 14 0.92 40.43 31.36
N ALA A 15 0.46 39.66 30.37
CA ALA A 15 -0.26 38.39 30.59
C ALA A 15 0.60 37.40 31.41
N LEU A 16 1.93 37.32 31.14
CA LEU A 16 2.84 36.47 31.87
C LEU A 16 2.97 36.88 33.35
N GLN A 17 3.02 38.19 33.63
CA GLN A 17 3.01 38.71 35.00
C GLN A 17 1.69 38.41 35.71
N ALA A 18 0.56 38.52 34.99
CA ALA A 18 -0.74 38.17 35.52
C ALA A 18 -0.84 36.66 35.85
N GLN A 19 -0.33 35.78 34.99
CA GLN A 19 -0.23 34.36 35.26
C GLN A 19 0.62 34.05 36.49
N THR A 20 1.74 34.79 36.65
CA THR A 20 2.59 34.64 37.85
C THR A 20 1.83 35.05 39.13
N ILE A 21 1.06 36.14 39.09
CA ILE A 21 0.21 36.58 40.22
C ILE A 21 -0.83 35.49 40.53
N ILE A 22 -1.51 34.95 39.53
CA ILE A 22 -2.49 33.86 39.70
C ILE A 22 -1.84 32.66 40.38
N GLY A 23 -0.64 32.26 39.97
CA GLY A 23 0.10 31.14 40.55
C GLY A 23 0.46 31.33 42.05
N LEU A 24 0.41 32.58 42.55
CA LEU A 24 0.66 32.90 43.95
C LEU A 24 -0.62 33.06 44.77
N MET A 25 -1.80 33.07 44.15
CA MET A 25 -3.10 33.13 44.85
C MET A 25 -3.38 31.88 45.63
N THR A 26 -3.96 32.07 46.80
CA THR A 26 -4.56 30.95 47.55
C THR A 26 -5.82 30.40 46.84
N PRO A 27 -6.24 29.16 47.11
CA PRO A 27 -7.48 28.62 46.55
C PRO A 27 -8.71 29.48 46.80
N ASP A 28 -8.81 30.12 47.98
CA ASP A 28 -9.90 30.98 48.33
C ASP A 28 -9.89 32.32 47.54
N GLU A 29 -8.73 32.91 47.37
CA GLU A 29 -8.53 34.11 46.52
C GLU A 29 -8.84 33.81 45.06
N LEU A 30 -8.41 32.63 44.56
CA LEU A 30 -8.70 32.21 43.21
C LEU A 30 -10.22 32.02 42.98
N THR A 31 -10.90 31.38 43.94
CA THR A 31 -12.36 31.17 43.87
C THR A 31 -13.11 32.50 43.87
N GLN A 32 -12.61 33.53 44.58
CA GLN A 32 -13.23 34.87 44.64
C GLN A 32 -12.99 35.71 43.39
N ASN A 33 -11.89 35.50 42.72
CA ASN A 33 -11.43 36.36 41.60
C ASN A 33 -11.58 35.68 40.22
N GLN A 34 -11.94 34.40 40.13
CA GLN A 34 -12.03 33.69 38.89
C GLN A 34 -13.45 33.24 38.57
N ILE A 35 -13.85 33.47 37.35
CA ILE A 35 -15.10 32.98 36.77
C ILE A 35 -14.77 32.12 35.55
N THR A 36 -15.45 30.98 35.42
CA THR A 36 -15.31 30.13 34.26
C THR A 36 -16.62 30.12 33.45
N GLY A 37 -16.48 29.91 32.14
CA GLY A 37 -17.64 29.80 31.27
C GLY A 37 -17.32 29.13 29.96
N ILE A 38 -18.31 28.41 29.45
CA ILE A 38 -18.23 27.70 28.17
C ILE A 38 -19.03 28.51 27.15
N THR A 39 -18.53 28.66 25.94
CA THR A 39 -19.27 29.24 24.82
C THR A 39 -20.48 28.37 24.48
N GLY A 40 -21.62 29.00 24.31
CA GLY A 40 -22.84 28.32 23.87
C GLY A 40 -22.98 28.28 22.34
N ASP A 41 -24.18 27.94 21.88
CA ASP A 41 -24.54 27.99 20.46
C ASP A 41 -24.27 29.39 19.90
N GLY A 42 -23.56 29.44 18.75
CA GLY A 42 -23.08 30.68 18.13
C GLY A 42 -21.71 31.17 18.64
N GLY A 43 -21.00 30.36 19.44
CA GLY A 43 -19.62 30.66 19.86
C GLY A 43 -19.50 31.83 20.84
N ILE A 44 -20.58 32.25 21.51
CA ILE A 44 -20.59 33.42 22.39
C ILE A 44 -20.66 32.99 23.85
N LYS A 45 -19.84 33.61 24.71
CA LYS A 45 -19.97 33.56 26.16
C LYS A 45 -19.98 34.96 26.72
N LYS A 46 -21.00 35.29 27.51
CA LYS A 46 -21.09 36.54 28.24
C LYS A 46 -20.75 36.31 29.70
N PHE A 47 -19.90 37.20 30.24
CA PHE A 47 -19.58 37.29 31.65
C PHE A 47 -20.16 38.60 32.20
N ASP A 48 -21.20 38.54 33.06
CA ASP A 48 -21.89 39.68 33.60
C ASP A 48 -21.38 40.05 35.01
N ASN A 49 -21.65 41.31 35.40
CA ASN A 49 -21.37 41.83 36.73
C ASN A 49 -19.91 41.77 37.16
N LEU A 50 -18.96 41.92 36.20
CA LEU A 50 -17.55 42.00 36.49
C LEU A 50 -17.26 43.35 37.17
N THR A 51 -16.45 43.32 38.23
CA THR A 51 -15.98 44.56 38.91
C THR A 51 -14.96 45.26 38.04
N GLN A 52 -14.73 46.55 38.33
CA GLN A 52 -13.66 47.30 37.64
C GLN A 52 -12.30 46.72 37.99
N GLY A 53 -11.44 46.53 36.95
CA GLY A 53 -10.12 45.95 37.11
C GLY A 53 -9.54 45.41 35.83
N ILE A 54 -8.39 44.77 35.95
CA ILE A 54 -7.72 44.07 34.84
C ILE A 54 -7.93 42.57 35.01
N TYR A 55 -8.40 41.94 33.98
CA TYR A 55 -8.70 40.50 33.94
C TYR A 55 -7.75 39.79 33.00
N LEU A 56 -7.20 38.67 33.43
CA LEU A 56 -6.59 37.71 32.54
C LEU A 56 -7.69 36.80 31.98
N VAL A 57 -7.75 36.70 30.67
CA VAL A 57 -8.63 35.79 29.95
C VAL A 57 -7.77 34.65 29.39
N GLU A 58 -8.06 33.46 29.81
CA GLU A 58 -7.42 32.23 29.39
C GLU A 58 -8.44 31.31 28.75
N GLU A 59 -8.10 30.79 27.60
CA GLU A 59 -8.87 29.69 27.03
C GLU A 59 -8.51 28.42 27.78
N VAL A 60 -9.52 27.72 28.29
CA VAL A 60 -9.33 26.38 28.84
C VAL A 60 -9.27 25.45 27.64
N GLU A 61 -8.25 24.65 27.58
CA GLU A 61 -8.15 23.61 26.55
C GLU A 61 -9.47 22.84 26.47
N ASN A 62 -10.14 23.02 25.36
CA ASN A 62 -11.16 22.11 24.91
C ASN A 62 -10.56 21.35 23.73
N ASN A 63 -10.97 20.14 23.55
CA ASN A 63 -10.48 19.14 22.61
C ASN A 63 -10.32 19.57 21.13
N VAL A 64 -10.13 20.85 20.79
CA VAL A 64 -10.36 21.33 19.41
C VAL A 64 -9.24 22.12 18.76
N THR A 65 -8.55 22.94 19.52
CA THR A 65 -7.77 24.03 18.89
C THR A 65 -6.55 24.35 19.72
N GLY A 66 -5.49 24.76 19.04
CA GLY A 66 -4.46 25.50 19.74
C GLY A 66 -5.10 26.69 20.46
N THR A 67 -4.99 26.72 21.78
CA THR A 67 -5.55 27.80 22.60
C THR A 67 -4.96 29.14 22.19
N VAL A 68 -5.81 30.16 22.15
CA VAL A 68 -5.31 31.52 22.02
C VAL A 68 -4.40 31.84 23.21
N PRO A 69 -3.24 32.45 23.01
CA PRO A 69 -2.43 32.91 24.12
C PRO A 69 -3.24 33.77 25.10
N ALA A 70 -3.06 33.55 26.39
CA ALA A 70 -3.73 34.35 27.42
C ALA A 70 -3.54 35.85 27.20
N PHE A 71 -4.62 36.60 27.34
CA PHE A 71 -4.62 38.04 27.09
C PHE A 71 -5.33 38.83 28.22
N LEU A 72 -5.03 40.09 28.30
CA LEU A 72 -5.60 40.97 29.32
C LEU A 72 -6.74 41.82 28.79
N VAL A 73 -7.77 41.96 29.60
CA VAL A 73 -8.91 42.84 29.36
C VAL A 73 -9.07 43.78 30.56
N SER A 74 -9.16 45.07 30.30
CA SER A 74 -9.41 46.10 31.31
C SER A 74 -10.91 46.44 31.33
N ILE A 75 -11.51 46.49 32.49
CA ILE A 75 -12.90 46.95 32.68
C ILE A 75 -12.87 48.14 33.60
N PRO A 76 -13.26 49.37 33.17
CA PRO A 76 -13.61 49.72 31.81
C PRO A 76 -12.38 49.79 30.89
N MET A 77 -12.59 49.70 29.59
CA MET A 77 -11.60 49.93 28.56
C MET A 77 -11.77 51.32 27.95
N THR A 78 -10.70 51.99 27.60
CA THR A 78 -10.78 53.22 26.82
C THR A 78 -11.39 52.95 25.45
N ASN A 79 -12.34 53.74 25.02
CA ASN A 79 -12.92 53.58 23.70
C ASN A 79 -11.83 53.86 22.63
N PRO A 80 -11.48 52.85 21.82
CA PRO A 80 -10.38 52.95 20.85
C PRO A 80 -10.70 53.88 19.67
N ILE A 81 -11.98 54.24 19.48
CA ILE A 81 -12.41 55.11 18.38
C ILE A 81 -12.35 56.57 18.80
N THR A 82 -12.86 56.89 19.99
CA THR A 82 -13.02 58.29 20.45
C THR A 82 -11.88 58.73 21.37
N ASN A 83 -11.21 57.82 22.06
CA ASN A 83 -10.20 58.04 23.10
C ASN A 83 -10.67 58.96 24.24
N SER A 84 -11.96 59.20 24.34
CA SER A 84 -12.56 60.16 25.27
C SER A 84 -13.70 59.63 26.13
N SER A 85 -14.04 58.33 26.00
CA SER A 85 -15.07 57.64 26.75
C SER A 85 -14.64 56.27 27.21
N TRP A 86 -15.34 55.73 28.20
CA TRP A 86 -15.10 54.41 28.77
C TRP A 86 -16.14 53.42 28.24
N LEU A 87 -15.65 52.23 27.91
CA LEU A 87 -16.47 51.08 27.51
C LEU A 87 -16.55 50.09 28.68
N TYR A 88 -17.76 49.76 29.08
CA TYR A 88 -18.06 48.75 30.09
C TYR A 88 -18.60 47.45 29.49
N ASP A 89 -19.11 47.52 28.27
CA ASP A 89 -19.51 46.35 27.46
C ASP A 89 -18.40 46.07 26.42
N ILE A 90 -17.57 45.08 26.69
CA ILE A 90 -16.35 44.82 25.95
C ILE A 90 -16.52 43.50 25.22
N HIS A 91 -16.38 43.52 23.89
CA HIS A 91 -16.41 42.37 23.05
C HIS A 91 -14.99 41.98 22.63
N VAL A 92 -14.60 40.72 22.88
CA VAL A 92 -13.32 40.15 22.45
C VAL A 92 -13.60 39.01 21.51
N TYR A 93 -12.78 38.88 20.47
CA TYR A 93 -12.92 37.87 19.42
C TYR A 93 -11.63 37.04 19.33
N PRO A 94 -11.42 36.10 20.25
CA PRO A 94 -10.28 35.22 20.18
C PRO A 94 -10.32 34.42 18.86
N LYS A 95 -9.20 34.38 18.15
CA LYS A 95 -9.08 33.61 16.92
C LYS A 95 -8.21 32.40 17.20
N ASN A 96 -8.84 31.26 17.27
CA ASN A 96 -8.15 30.00 17.42
C ASN A 96 -7.52 29.59 16.07
N THR A 97 -6.34 29.01 16.13
CA THR A 97 -5.76 28.34 14.97
C THR A 97 -6.19 26.88 15.04
N LEU A 98 -6.86 26.43 14.01
CA LEU A 98 -7.24 25.01 13.91
C LEU A 98 -5.95 24.17 13.82
N ALA A 99 -5.84 23.12 14.63
CA ALA A 99 -4.78 22.14 14.46
C ALA A 99 -4.97 21.47 13.09
N PRO A 100 -3.97 21.54 12.20
CA PRO A 100 -4.06 20.86 10.93
C PRO A 100 -4.12 19.35 11.22
N GLY A 101 -5.03 18.64 10.53
CA GLY A 101 -4.96 17.19 10.51
C GLY A 101 -3.63 16.74 9.91
N THR A 102 -3.10 15.62 10.37
CA THR A 102 -1.94 14.98 9.78
C THR A 102 -2.33 13.60 9.28
N LEU A 103 -1.66 13.13 8.26
CA LEU A 103 -1.86 11.79 7.72
C LEU A 103 -0.50 11.15 7.52
N GLN A 104 -0.32 9.96 8.06
CA GLN A 104 0.86 9.12 7.86
C GLN A 104 0.43 7.76 7.37
N LYS A 105 1.29 7.08 6.63
CA LYS A 105 1.06 5.72 6.21
C LYS A 105 2.35 4.93 6.27
N HIS A 106 2.25 3.70 6.77
CA HIS A 106 3.36 2.77 6.89
C HIS A 106 2.92 1.38 6.39
N VAL A 107 3.88 0.55 6.08
CA VAL A 107 3.70 -0.90 5.93
C VAL A 107 4.32 -1.57 7.16
N LEU A 108 3.69 -2.63 7.67
CA LEU A 108 4.23 -3.36 8.82
C LEU A 108 5.15 -4.47 8.34
N ASP A 109 6.26 -4.68 9.06
CA ASP A 109 7.08 -5.88 8.92
C ASP A 109 6.48 -7.08 9.69
N ASP A 110 7.16 -8.21 9.68
CA ASP A 110 6.70 -9.45 10.31
C ASP A 110 6.61 -9.35 11.84
N ASP A 111 7.35 -8.44 12.45
CA ASP A 111 7.30 -8.15 13.90
C ASP A 111 6.15 -7.19 14.25
N GLY A 112 5.50 -6.60 13.23
CA GLY A 112 4.43 -5.62 13.36
C GLY A 112 4.93 -4.20 13.55
N ASP A 113 6.20 -3.93 13.27
CA ASP A 113 6.79 -2.61 13.38
C ASP A 113 6.56 -1.80 12.08
N PRO A 114 6.25 -0.48 12.19
CA PRO A 114 5.97 0.35 11.02
C PRO A 114 7.25 0.69 10.24
N GLN A 115 7.23 0.37 8.96
CA GLN A 115 8.32 0.58 8.01
C GLN A 115 7.88 1.48 6.84
N SER A 116 8.86 2.09 6.17
CA SER A 116 8.64 2.76 4.89
C SER A 116 8.75 1.82 3.70
N SER A 117 9.36 0.65 3.89
CA SER A 117 9.55 -0.36 2.86
C SER A 117 9.75 -1.73 3.49
N ILE A 118 9.12 -2.75 2.91
CA ILE A 118 9.35 -4.16 3.22
C ILE A 118 9.63 -4.94 1.94
N THR A 119 9.98 -6.21 2.10
CA THR A 119 10.00 -7.20 1.02
C THR A 119 8.82 -8.16 1.18
N ALA A 120 8.30 -8.68 0.07
CA ALA A 120 7.26 -9.70 0.09
C ALA A 120 7.31 -10.60 -1.15
N ASN A 121 6.74 -11.81 -1.03
CA ASN A 121 6.51 -12.74 -2.12
C ASN A 121 5.09 -12.59 -2.68
N ILE A 122 4.85 -13.16 -3.85
CA ILE A 122 3.50 -13.38 -4.36
C ILE A 122 2.80 -14.38 -3.43
N GLY A 123 1.64 -14.02 -2.91
CA GLY A 123 0.88 -14.81 -1.95
C GLY A 123 0.97 -14.30 -0.51
N ASP A 124 1.95 -13.47 -0.17
CA ASP A 124 2.11 -12.96 1.17
C ASP A 124 1.03 -11.94 1.53
N ASP A 125 0.66 -11.97 2.81
CA ASP A 125 -0.13 -10.91 3.42
C ASP A 125 0.73 -9.66 3.61
N VAL A 126 0.17 -8.51 3.25
CA VAL A 126 0.79 -7.21 3.49
C VAL A 126 -0.16 -6.36 4.32
N THR A 127 0.34 -5.86 5.44
CA THR A 127 -0.43 -5.01 6.35
C THR A 127 0.01 -3.56 6.24
N TRP A 128 -0.93 -2.69 5.92
CA TRP A 128 -0.75 -1.23 5.83
C TRP A 128 -1.43 -0.56 7.00
N VAL A 129 -0.79 0.44 7.59
CA VAL A 129 -1.36 1.25 8.67
C VAL A 129 -1.42 2.71 8.24
N ILE A 130 -2.61 3.28 8.29
CA ILE A 130 -2.85 4.71 8.11
C ILE A 130 -3.09 5.30 9.49
N SER A 131 -2.36 6.36 9.84
CA SER A 131 -2.50 7.11 11.07
C SER A 131 -2.90 8.53 10.73
N ALA A 132 -4.15 8.90 11.02
CA ALA A 132 -4.71 10.22 10.78
C ALA A 132 -5.02 10.91 12.11
N THR A 133 -4.39 12.05 12.40
CA THR A 133 -4.80 12.86 13.55
C THR A 133 -6.21 13.37 13.32
N VAL A 134 -7.09 13.21 14.33
CA VAL A 134 -8.45 13.73 14.26
C VAL A 134 -8.39 15.25 14.07
N PRO A 135 -8.92 15.78 12.95
CA PRO A 135 -8.81 17.21 12.67
C PRO A 135 -9.57 18.04 13.71
N GLY A 136 -8.96 19.08 14.24
CA GLY A 136 -9.58 19.98 15.20
C GLY A 136 -10.84 20.67 14.65
N ALA A 137 -10.95 20.81 13.35
CA ALA A 137 -12.08 21.40 12.67
C ALA A 137 -13.38 20.55 12.76
N ILE A 138 -13.27 19.22 12.91
CA ILE A 138 -14.43 18.35 13.06
C ILE A 138 -15.27 18.74 14.30
N ASN A 139 -14.65 19.24 15.33
CA ASN A 139 -15.33 19.67 16.56
C ASN A 139 -16.23 20.90 16.35
N SER A 140 -16.04 21.68 15.30
CA SER A 140 -16.90 22.80 14.94
C SER A 140 -18.15 22.40 14.15
N ILE A 141 -18.23 21.13 13.75
CA ILE A 141 -19.36 20.58 13.01
C ILE A 141 -20.46 20.19 14.01
N ASN A 142 -21.70 20.52 13.70
CA ASN A 142 -22.83 20.07 14.49
C ASN A 142 -23.02 18.56 14.32
N ALA A 143 -22.57 17.77 15.30
CA ALA A 143 -22.67 16.31 15.27
C ALA A 143 -24.13 15.81 15.17
N ASN A 144 -25.14 16.65 15.45
CA ASN A 144 -26.54 16.31 15.29
C ASN A 144 -27.05 16.54 13.86
N ASN A 145 -26.28 17.21 13.02
CA ASN A 145 -26.56 17.40 11.59
C ASN A 145 -25.38 16.92 10.72
N PRO A 146 -25.27 15.62 10.46
CA PRO A 146 -24.17 15.04 9.72
C PRO A 146 -24.14 15.47 8.25
N ASP A 147 -25.17 16.14 7.74
CA ASP A 147 -25.19 16.68 6.38
C ASP A 147 -24.33 17.96 6.24
N GLU A 148 -24.02 18.62 7.34
CA GLU A 148 -23.20 19.85 7.37
C GLU A 148 -21.68 19.56 7.47
N GLY A 149 -21.28 18.32 7.74
CA GLY A 149 -19.90 17.96 7.91
C GLY A 149 -19.53 16.63 7.33
N TYR A 150 -18.25 16.47 7.00
CA TYR A 150 -17.70 15.19 6.56
C TYR A 150 -16.26 15.00 7.06
N CYS A 151 -15.91 13.75 7.26
CA CYS A 151 -14.53 13.27 7.40
C CYS A 151 -14.49 11.89 6.76
N PHE A 152 -13.65 11.71 5.76
CA PHE A 152 -13.41 10.39 5.19
C PHE A 152 -11.97 10.22 4.77
N ILE A 153 -11.51 8.98 4.81
CA ILE A 153 -10.16 8.58 4.44
C ILE A 153 -10.28 7.57 3.31
N THR A 154 -9.47 7.78 2.26
CA THR A 154 -9.44 6.90 1.10
C THR A 154 -8.07 6.25 0.94
N ASP A 155 -8.08 5.07 0.34
CA ASP A 155 -6.90 4.28 0.01
C ASP A 155 -7.04 3.69 -1.38
N SER A 156 -5.98 3.81 -2.20
CA SER A 156 -5.96 3.34 -3.59
C SER A 156 -5.05 2.13 -3.70
N LEU A 157 -5.63 0.93 -3.76
CA LEU A 157 -4.87 -0.30 -3.86
C LEU A 157 -4.32 -0.51 -5.27
N ASP A 158 -3.01 -0.85 -5.37
CA ASP A 158 -2.41 -1.32 -6.62
C ASP A 158 -3.13 -2.61 -7.08
N SER A 159 -3.26 -2.80 -8.39
CA SER A 159 -3.91 -3.99 -8.98
C SER A 159 -3.20 -5.31 -8.65
N ARG A 160 -1.99 -5.25 -8.16
CA ARG A 160 -1.21 -6.39 -7.67
C ARG A 160 -1.51 -6.78 -6.22
N LEU A 161 -2.44 -6.08 -5.56
CA LEU A 161 -2.90 -6.36 -4.20
C LEU A 161 -4.37 -6.78 -4.23
N ASN A 162 -4.68 -7.93 -3.64
CA ASN A 162 -6.05 -8.35 -3.36
C ASN A 162 -6.46 -7.87 -1.98
N TYR A 163 -7.62 -7.23 -1.87
CA TYR A 163 -8.17 -6.79 -0.59
C TYR A 163 -8.56 -7.97 0.29
N LYS A 164 -8.21 -7.91 1.59
CA LYS A 164 -8.53 -8.94 2.58
C LYS A 164 -9.42 -8.42 3.71
N SER A 165 -8.98 -7.35 4.39
CA SER A 165 -9.73 -6.79 5.53
C SER A 165 -9.33 -5.36 5.85
N VAL A 166 -10.19 -4.69 6.62
CA VAL A 166 -9.91 -3.40 7.22
C VAL A 166 -10.36 -3.41 8.69
N LYS A 167 -9.59 -2.75 9.54
CA LYS A 167 -9.90 -2.47 10.95
C LYS A 167 -9.70 -0.99 11.21
N VAL A 168 -10.59 -0.36 11.95
CA VAL A 168 -10.53 1.08 12.28
C VAL A 168 -10.56 1.24 13.80
N GLU A 169 -9.58 1.94 14.34
CA GLU A 169 -9.45 2.22 15.76
C GLU A 169 -9.29 3.72 16.02
N LEU A 170 -9.80 4.17 17.14
CA LEU A 170 -9.52 5.49 17.70
C LEU A 170 -8.52 5.32 18.83
N VAL A 171 -7.37 5.98 18.71
CA VAL A 171 -6.25 5.86 19.63
C VAL A 171 -6.09 7.17 20.39
N SER A 172 -6.00 7.10 21.73
CA SER A 172 -5.74 8.27 22.57
C SER A 172 -4.36 8.88 22.30
N PRO A 173 -4.15 10.17 22.64
CA PRO A 173 -2.87 10.86 22.36
C PRO A 173 -1.66 10.22 23.03
N ASP A 174 -1.84 9.55 24.16
CA ASP A 174 -0.80 8.81 24.87
C ASP A 174 -0.59 7.37 24.35
N GLY A 175 -1.41 6.95 23.35
CA GLY A 175 -1.41 5.59 22.81
C GLY A 175 -1.99 4.53 23.75
N GLY A 176 -2.34 4.90 24.98
CA GLY A 176 -2.73 3.95 26.04
C GLY A 176 -4.14 3.38 25.89
N THR A 177 -5.04 4.10 25.23
CA THR A 177 -6.41 3.64 24.98
C THR A 177 -6.62 3.47 23.48
N ARG A 178 -7.05 2.26 23.09
CA ARG A 178 -7.45 1.92 21.73
C ARG A 178 -8.89 1.45 21.74
N GLU A 179 -9.73 2.07 20.94
CA GLU A 179 -11.13 1.73 20.80
C GLU A 179 -11.44 1.37 19.35
N GLU A 180 -11.85 0.13 19.11
CA GLU A 180 -12.29 -0.29 17.79
C GLU A 180 -13.61 0.37 17.43
N LEU A 181 -13.66 1.02 16.28
CA LEU A 181 -14.85 1.63 15.75
C LEU A 181 -15.70 0.61 15.00
N VAL A 182 -17.01 0.67 15.18
CA VAL A 182 -17.95 -0.31 14.63
C VAL A 182 -18.44 0.16 13.27
N MET A 183 -18.24 -0.65 12.23
CA MET A 183 -18.75 -0.44 10.89
C MET A 183 -20.29 -0.32 10.93
N ASP A 184 -20.87 0.47 10.05
CA ASP A 184 -22.29 0.83 9.97
C ASP A 184 -22.85 1.62 11.16
N THR A 185 -22.08 1.74 12.25
CA THR A 185 -22.42 2.59 13.41
C THR A 185 -21.57 3.86 13.38
N HIS A 186 -20.24 3.71 13.44
CA HIS A 186 -19.32 4.84 13.52
C HIS A 186 -18.82 5.28 12.14
N TYR A 187 -18.71 4.37 11.18
CA TYR A 187 -18.29 4.67 9.82
C TYR A 187 -18.99 3.75 8.80
N LYS A 188 -19.04 4.22 7.56
CA LYS A 188 -19.38 3.41 6.40
C LYS A 188 -18.11 2.98 5.69
N LEU A 189 -18.08 1.73 5.25
CA LEU A 189 -16.98 1.19 4.49
C LEU A 189 -17.41 0.94 3.04
N THR A 190 -16.68 1.51 2.10
CA THR A 190 -16.63 1.04 0.72
C THR A 190 -15.29 0.35 0.52
N ALA A 191 -15.28 -0.87 0.04
CA ALA A 191 -14.06 -1.64 -0.23
C ALA A 191 -14.31 -2.65 -1.35
N PRO A 192 -13.27 -3.15 -2.03
CA PRO A 192 -13.38 -4.29 -2.93
C PRO A 192 -13.97 -5.52 -2.21
N THR A 193 -14.55 -6.42 -2.96
CA THR A 193 -14.90 -7.74 -2.41
C THR A 193 -13.63 -8.44 -1.93
N VAL A 194 -13.71 -9.15 -0.80
CA VAL A 194 -12.57 -9.92 -0.28
C VAL A 194 -12.00 -10.84 -1.37
N GLY A 195 -10.70 -10.76 -1.60
CA GLY A 195 -9.98 -11.48 -2.66
C GLY A 195 -9.96 -10.76 -4.01
N ALA A 196 -10.68 -9.65 -4.19
CA ALA A 196 -10.62 -8.87 -5.43
C ALA A 196 -9.41 -7.92 -5.44
N PRO A 197 -8.79 -7.71 -6.63
CA PRO A 197 -7.68 -6.79 -6.77
C PRO A 197 -8.10 -5.33 -6.64
N GLY A 198 -7.15 -4.48 -6.29
CA GLY A 198 -7.28 -3.03 -6.36
C GLY A 198 -7.42 -2.53 -7.80
N THR A 199 -7.90 -1.32 -7.95
CA THR A 199 -8.04 -0.65 -9.26
C THR A 199 -7.08 0.54 -9.42
N GLY A 200 -6.42 0.93 -8.34
CA GLY A 200 -5.58 2.13 -8.28
C GLY A 200 -6.38 3.42 -8.10
N ASN A 201 -7.68 3.33 -7.79
CA ASN A 201 -8.55 4.49 -7.63
C ASN A 201 -9.31 4.34 -6.31
N ASP A 202 -9.10 5.17 -5.34
CA ASP A 202 -9.81 5.24 -4.06
C ASP A 202 -10.70 4.01 -3.75
N ASP A 203 -10.07 2.82 -3.75
CA ASP A 203 -10.74 1.51 -3.68
C ASP A 203 -11.37 1.28 -2.31
N ILE A 204 -10.75 1.83 -1.26
CA ILE A 204 -11.22 1.76 0.11
C ILE A 204 -11.61 3.17 0.54
N ILE A 205 -12.83 3.33 1.06
CA ILE A 205 -13.32 4.58 1.61
C ILE A 205 -13.89 4.30 2.99
N ILE A 206 -13.30 4.94 4.01
CA ILE A 206 -13.80 4.95 5.39
C ILE A 206 -14.46 6.30 5.61
N ASP A 207 -15.78 6.32 5.62
CA ASP A 207 -16.60 7.53 5.71
C ASP A 207 -17.26 7.64 7.09
N PHE A 208 -16.84 8.64 7.88
CA PHE A 208 -17.38 8.90 9.21
C PHE A 208 -18.68 9.74 9.20
N LYS A 209 -19.28 10.00 8.04
CA LYS A 209 -20.51 10.73 7.89
C LYS A 209 -21.73 9.97 8.44
N THR A 210 -21.65 9.56 9.70
CA THR A 210 -22.77 9.03 10.50
C THR A 210 -22.93 9.89 11.75
N VAL A 211 -24.14 9.94 12.33
CA VAL A 211 -24.37 10.71 13.56
C VAL A 211 -23.44 10.25 14.68
N ALA A 212 -23.32 8.93 14.87
CA ALA A 212 -22.45 8.36 15.90
C ALA A 212 -20.96 8.56 15.58
N GLY A 213 -20.57 8.46 14.31
CA GLY A 213 -19.18 8.65 13.85
C GLY A 213 -18.68 10.07 14.07
N LEU A 214 -19.40 11.07 13.57
CA LEU A 214 -19.04 12.46 13.78
C LEU A 214 -19.08 12.84 15.26
N ALA A 215 -20.10 12.40 16.01
CA ALA A 215 -20.16 12.62 17.46
C ALA A 215 -18.97 11.97 18.19
N LYS A 216 -18.51 10.82 17.73
CA LYS A 216 -17.33 10.15 18.29
C LYS A 216 -16.06 10.98 18.08
N LEU A 217 -15.83 11.44 16.86
CA LEU A 217 -14.66 12.25 16.52
C LEU A 217 -14.68 13.61 17.25
N VAL A 218 -15.86 14.25 17.32
CA VAL A 218 -16.05 15.53 18.02
C VAL A 218 -15.73 15.42 19.52
N ASN A 219 -16.06 14.31 20.15
CA ASN A 219 -15.89 14.12 21.60
C ASN A 219 -14.55 13.45 21.97
N THR A 220 -13.67 13.27 21.00
CA THR A 220 -12.38 12.65 21.25
C THR A 220 -11.36 13.68 21.74
N PRO A 221 -10.38 13.33 22.60
CA PRO A 221 -9.31 14.22 23.02
C PRO A 221 -8.50 14.77 21.84
N ILE A 222 -7.96 15.99 21.99
CA ILE A 222 -7.01 16.58 21.00
C ILE A 222 -5.86 15.60 20.77
N ASP A 223 -5.32 15.61 19.54
CA ASP A 223 -4.21 14.75 19.09
C ASP A 223 -4.49 13.25 19.14
N SER A 224 -5.78 12.85 19.35
CA SER A 224 -6.16 11.46 19.10
C SER A 224 -6.02 11.10 17.63
N THR A 225 -5.75 9.83 17.38
CA THR A 225 -5.47 9.31 16.03
C THR A 225 -6.54 8.32 15.60
N ILE A 226 -7.06 8.48 14.39
CA ILE A 226 -7.78 7.43 13.68
C ILE A 226 -6.71 6.53 13.07
N GLU A 227 -6.64 5.29 13.52
CA GLU A 227 -5.75 4.30 12.98
C GLU A 227 -6.52 3.29 12.15
N ILE A 228 -6.11 3.10 10.90
CA ILE A 228 -6.74 2.18 9.96
C ILE A 228 -5.72 1.14 9.55
N THR A 229 -6.00 -0.11 9.88
CA THR A 229 -5.19 -1.25 9.48
C THR A 229 -5.87 -1.92 8.28
N ILE A 230 -5.17 -1.98 7.15
CA ILE A 230 -5.64 -2.63 5.91
C ILE A 230 -4.75 -3.83 5.65
N THR A 231 -5.35 -5.02 5.50
CA THR A 231 -4.63 -6.22 5.09
C THR A 231 -4.95 -6.53 3.64
N THR A 232 -3.91 -6.81 2.88
CA THR A 232 -3.97 -7.18 1.46
C THR A 232 -3.11 -8.42 1.22
N VAL A 233 -3.27 -9.05 0.06
CA VAL A 233 -2.43 -10.17 -0.38
C VAL A 233 -1.78 -9.78 -1.71
N VAL A 234 -0.48 -9.99 -1.86
CA VAL A 234 0.20 -9.83 -3.16
C VAL A 234 -0.31 -10.90 -4.12
N ASN A 235 -0.94 -10.51 -5.21
CA ASN A 235 -1.55 -11.44 -6.14
C ASN A 235 -0.63 -11.84 -7.30
N GLU A 236 -1.04 -12.84 -8.08
CA GLU A 236 -0.29 -13.40 -9.20
C GLU A 236 0.09 -12.38 -10.28
N THR A 237 -0.65 -11.29 -10.43
CA THR A 237 -0.34 -10.28 -11.44
C THR A 237 0.98 -9.55 -11.16
N ALA A 238 1.48 -9.62 -9.93
CA ALA A 238 2.77 -9.08 -9.53
C ALA A 238 3.94 -9.69 -10.32
N VAL A 239 3.81 -10.93 -10.79
CA VAL A 239 4.80 -11.62 -11.63
C VAL A 239 5.12 -10.86 -12.92
N THR A 240 4.21 -10.00 -13.38
CA THR A 240 4.38 -9.26 -14.64
C THR A 240 5.46 -8.18 -14.58
N ASN A 241 5.78 -7.69 -13.39
CA ASN A 241 6.81 -6.68 -13.17
C ASN A 241 7.29 -6.65 -11.71
N LEU A 242 8.15 -7.58 -11.33
CA LEU A 242 8.73 -7.66 -9.99
C LEU A 242 9.61 -6.44 -9.65
N ALA A 243 10.30 -5.89 -10.65
CA ALA A 243 11.21 -4.75 -10.46
C ALA A 243 10.50 -3.43 -10.08
N ARG A 244 9.18 -3.39 -10.19
CA ARG A 244 8.39 -2.21 -9.80
C ARG A 244 7.82 -2.39 -8.39
N PRO A 245 8.29 -1.64 -7.38
CA PRO A 245 7.70 -1.68 -6.05
C PRO A 245 6.19 -1.41 -6.08
N ILE A 246 5.47 -2.02 -5.15
CA ILE A 246 4.06 -1.74 -4.92
C ILE A 246 3.97 -0.59 -3.92
N LYS A 247 3.59 0.58 -4.40
CA LYS A 247 3.39 1.76 -3.56
C LYS A 247 1.94 1.88 -3.14
N ASN A 248 1.71 2.26 -1.88
CA ASN A 248 0.36 2.48 -1.38
C ASN A 248 0.28 3.80 -0.63
N SER A 249 -0.64 4.68 -1.06
CA SER A 249 -0.87 6.00 -0.50
C SER A 249 -2.34 6.14 -0.07
N ALA A 250 -2.58 7.07 0.85
CA ALA A 250 -3.92 7.37 1.35
C ALA A 250 -4.21 8.87 1.20
N LYS A 251 -5.47 9.28 1.36
CA LYS A 251 -5.89 10.68 1.40
C LYS A 251 -6.93 10.86 2.49
N MET A 252 -6.91 11.99 3.16
CA MET A 252 -7.93 12.37 4.12
C MET A 252 -8.64 13.64 3.66
N TYR A 253 -9.96 13.60 3.70
CA TYR A 253 -10.85 14.71 3.39
C TYR A 253 -11.69 15.04 4.61
N PHE A 254 -11.80 16.31 4.94
CA PHE A 254 -12.68 16.76 6.00
C PHE A 254 -13.15 18.18 5.74
N ASN A 255 -14.30 18.52 6.27
CA ASN A 255 -14.85 19.85 6.15
C ASN A 255 -14.65 20.63 7.45
N ASN A 256 -14.05 21.80 7.35
CA ASN A 256 -13.82 22.73 8.45
C ASN A 256 -14.66 24.02 8.35
N LYS A 257 -15.59 24.09 7.42
CA LYS A 257 -16.46 25.26 7.18
C LYS A 257 -17.87 24.81 6.81
N ASP A 258 -18.81 25.77 6.82
CA ASP A 258 -20.17 25.63 6.30
C ASP A 258 -20.17 25.42 4.77
N GLY A 259 -19.55 24.37 4.30
CA GLY A 259 -19.39 24.02 2.89
C GLY A 259 -20.29 22.87 2.46
N ASP A 260 -20.53 22.79 1.16
CA ASP A 260 -21.27 21.66 0.56
C ASP A 260 -20.47 20.37 0.74
N PRO A 261 -20.96 19.37 1.48
CA PRO A 261 -20.27 18.11 1.67
C PRO A 261 -20.13 17.28 0.39
N SER A 262 -20.80 17.68 -0.69
CA SER A 262 -20.66 17.07 -2.02
C SER A 262 -19.57 17.69 -2.88
N ASP A 263 -18.96 18.81 -2.45
CA ASP A 263 -17.89 19.50 -3.17
C ASP A 263 -16.59 19.48 -2.34
N PRO A 264 -15.73 18.46 -2.48
CA PRO A 264 -14.41 18.43 -1.84
C PRO A 264 -13.44 19.38 -2.56
N THR A 265 -13.75 20.69 -2.58
CA THR A 265 -12.86 21.70 -3.19
C THR A 265 -11.61 22.00 -2.37
N ASP A 266 -11.56 21.59 -1.11
CA ASP A 266 -10.34 21.64 -0.32
C ASP A 266 -9.43 20.47 -0.72
N PRO A 267 -8.14 20.73 -1.01
CA PRO A 267 -7.21 19.66 -1.35
C PRO A 267 -7.13 18.65 -0.19
N PRO A 268 -7.09 17.33 -0.49
CA PRO A 268 -6.96 16.32 0.55
C PRO A 268 -5.63 16.47 1.28
N ILE A 269 -5.60 16.07 2.56
CA ILE A 269 -4.34 15.81 3.24
C ILE A 269 -3.78 14.49 2.69
N ILE A 270 -2.54 14.53 2.26
CA ILE A 270 -1.78 13.36 1.80
C ILE A 270 -0.72 13.00 2.84
N PRO A 271 -0.27 11.73 2.92
CA PRO A 271 0.81 11.34 3.81
C PRO A 271 2.09 12.13 3.54
N ILE A 272 2.86 12.37 4.60
CA ILE A 272 4.21 12.92 4.49
C ILE A 272 5.12 11.81 3.92
N ASP A 273 5.93 12.12 2.90
CA ASP A 273 6.91 11.19 2.34
C ASP A 273 7.85 10.59 3.42
N PRO A 274 8.29 9.33 3.24
CA PRO A 274 8.13 8.51 2.05
C PRO A 274 6.78 7.78 2.00
N ILE A 275 6.22 7.63 0.79
CA ILE A 275 5.08 6.73 0.55
C ILE A 275 5.58 5.29 0.76
N PRO A 276 4.91 4.50 1.62
CA PRO A 276 5.36 3.14 1.89
C PRO A 276 5.25 2.25 0.65
N GLU A 277 6.20 1.33 0.53
CA GLU A 277 6.30 0.44 -0.62
C GLU A 277 6.66 -0.99 -0.24
N VAL A 278 6.27 -1.93 -1.08
CA VAL A 278 6.63 -3.34 -1.00
C VAL A 278 7.51 -3.68 -2.20
N ASN A 279 8.70 -4.19 -1.92
CA ASN A 279 9.62 -4.73 -2.91
C ASN A 279 9.35 -6.22 -3.08
N LEU A 280 9.20 -6.67 -4.33
CA LEU A 280 8.87 -8.05 -4.61
C LEU A 280 10.14 -8.89 -4.74
N LEU A 281 10.13 -10.05 -4.10
CA LEU A 281 11.21 -11.02 -4.13
C LEU A 281 11.02 -12.04 -5.28
N GLY A 282 12.04 -12.89 -5.48
CA GLY A 282 12.02 -13.97 -6.46
C GLY A 282 12.43 -13.53 -7.86
N ILE A 283 12.31 -14.45 -8.82
CA ILE A 283 12.68 -14.24 -10.23
C ILE A 283 11.56 -14.74 -11.13
N ALA A 284 11.09 -13.89 -12.03
CA ALA A 284 10.04 -14.25 -12.98
C ALA A 284 10.57 -14.29 -14.42
N ILE A 285 10.07 -15.24 -15.20
CA ILE A 285 10.31 -15.33 -16.63
C ILE A 285 8.97 -15.22 -17.36
N LYS A 286 8.87 -14.26 -18.29
CA LYS A 286 7.78 -14.14 -19.24
C LYS A 286 8.16 -14.86 -20.52
N LYS A 287 7.45 -15.94 -20.86
CA LYS A 287 7.70 -16.77 -22.02
C LYS A 287 6.83 -16.37 -23.20
N VAL A 288 7.44 -16.04 -24.34
CA VAL A 288 6.72 -15.57 -25.53
C VAL A 288 7.25 -16.22 -26.81
N ASP A 289 6.46 -16.17 -27.86
CA ASP A 289 6.86 -16.44 -29.23
C ASP A 289 7.49 -15.19 -29.89
N GLU A 290 7.90 -15.33 -31.15
CA GLU A 290 8.50 -14.26 -31.97
C GLU A 290 7.56 -13.07 -32.22
N ASN A 291 6.23 -13.25 -32.02
CA ASN A 291 5.20 -12.21 -32.19
C ASN A 291 4.74 -11.64 -30.84
N GLY A 292 5.33 -12.08 -29.73
CA GLY A 292 4.95 -11.67 -28.38
C GLY A 292 3.77 -12.44 -27.78
N GLY A 293 3.30 -13.49 -28.46
CA GLY A 293 2.26 -14.40 -27.96
C GLY A 293 2.79 -15.22 -26.76
N LEU A 294 1.99 -15.33 -25.69
CA LEU A 294 2.36 -16.04 -24.46
C LEU A 294 2.46 -17.55 -24.70
N LEU A 295 3.48 -18.17 -24.11
CA LEU A 295 3.77 -19.59 -24.27
C LEU A 295 3.77 -20.33 -22.94
N ASN A 296 2.91 -21.33 -22.80
CA ASN A 296 2.89 -22.25 -21.66
C ASN A 296 3.74 -23.51 -21.94
N GLY A 297 4.19 -24.19 -20.88
CA GLY A 297 4.89 -25.45 -20.96
C GLY A 297 6.39 -25.36 -21.22
N ALA A 298 7.00 -24.15 -21.09
CA ALA A 298 8.45 -24.02 -21.02
C ALA A 298 8.91 -24.30 -19.59
N THR A 299 9.85 -25.23 -19.39
CA THR A 299 10.43 -25.53 -18.08
C THR A 299 11.86 -25.01 -18.01
N PHE A 300 12.18 -24.32 -16.93
CA PHE A 300 13.51 -23.82 -16.61
C PHE A 300 14.03 -24.48 -15.34
N THR A 301 15.32 -24.76 -15.33
CA THR A 301 16.07 -25.20 -14.16
C THR A 301 17.00 -24.09 -13.71
N ILE A 302 17.12 -23.87 -12.41
CA ILE A 302 17.94 -22.82 -11.80
C ILE A 302 19.28 -23.35 -11.30
N TYR A 303 20.33 -22.53 -11.42
CA TYR A 303 21.69 -22.82 -11.00
C TYR A 303 22.30 -21.61 -10.30
N GLU A 304 23.16 -21.86 -9.31
CA GLU A 304 23.82 -20.80 -8.55
C GLU A 304 24.95 -20.11 -9.33
N THR A 305 25.71 -20.86 -10.13
CA THR A 305 26.85 -20.35 -10.89
C THR A 305 26.90 -20.93 -12.32
N THR A 306 27.65 -20.28 -13.21
CA THR A 306 27.91 -20.84 -14.55
C THR A 306 28.64 -22.18 -14.51
N ALA A 307 29.54 -22.40 -13.53
CA ALA A 307 30.21 -23.67 -13.32
C ALA A 307 29.23 -24.79 -12.95
N ASN A 308 28.19 -24.47 -12.18
CA ASN A 308 27.12 -25.41 -11.86
C ASN A 308 26.29 -25.79 -13.11
N VAL A 309 26.07 -24.86 -14.03
CA VAL A 309 25.45 -25.15 -15.33
C VAL A 309 26.30 -26.11 -16.14
N GLU A 310 27.59 -25.88 -16.25
CA GLU A 310 28.53 -26.71 -17.01
C GLU A 310 28.61 -28.13 -16.45
N ASN A 311 28.56 -28.29 -15.15
CA ASN A 311 28.63 -29.57 -14.45
C ASN A 311 27.24 -30.28 -14.32
N GLY A 312 26.15 -29.60 -14.67
CA GLY A 312 24.78 -30.09 -14.50
C GLY A 312 24.33 -30.17 -13.04
N SER A 313 24.93 -29.35 -12.15
CA SER A 313 24.59 -29.31 -10.71
C SER A 313 23.57 -28.23 -10.45
N ALA A 314 22.29 -28.52 -10.67
CA ALA A 314 21.19 -27.62 -10.39
C ALA A 314 21.04 -27.36 -8.88
N ILE A 315 20.39 -26.26 -8.52
CA ILE A 315 19.91 -26.04 -7.15
C ILE A 315 18.83 -27.08 -6.87
N GLN A 316 18.96 -27.77 -5.74
CA GLN A 316 18.06 -28.86 -5.36
C GLN A 316 17.11 -28.42 -4.24
N LEU A 317 15.87 -28.82 -4.36
CA LEU A 317 14.86 -28.70 -3.31
C LEU A 317 15.16 -29.64 -2.15
N GLY A 318 14.48 -29.45 -1.01
CA GLY A 318 14.68 -30.26 0.20
C GLY A 318 14.41 -31.75 0.03
N ASP A 319 13.72 -32.18 -1.03
CA ASP A 319 13.49 -33.58 -1.40
C ASP A 319 14.59 -34.16 -2.32
N GLY A 320 15.59 -33.35 -2.70
CA GLY A 320 16.68 -33.72 -3.57
C GLY A 320 16.36 -33.67 -5.09
N SER A 321 15.20 -33.13 -5.46
CA SER A 321 14.88 -32.84 -6.86
C SER A 321 15.49 -31.52 -7.29
N ASP A 322 15.79 -31.38 -8.59
CA ASP A 322 16.23 -30.11 -9.14
C ASP A 322 15.11 -29.08 -9.08
N TRP A 323 15.41 -27.85 -8.65
CA TRP A 323 14.42 -26.79 -8.64
C TRP A 323 14.12 -26.31 -10.05
N THR A 324 12.89 -26.59 -10.49
CA THR A 324 12.39 -26.27 -11.83
C THR A 324 11.02 -25.63 -11.77
N GLU A 325 10.77 -24.67 -12.65
CA GLU A 325 9.47 -24.04 -12.81
C GLU A 325 9.01 -24.07 -14.27
N THR A 326 7.70 -24.18 -14.46
CA THR A 326 7.10 -24.30 -15.81
C THR A 326 6.09 -23.20 -16.07
N SER A 327 6.20 -22.52 -17.23
CA SER A 327 5.29 -21.44 -17.61
C SER A 327 3.85 -21.92 -17.73
N GLY A 328 2.92 -21.15 -17.15
CA GLY A 328 1.48 -21.44 -17.14
C GLY A 328 1.07 -22.59 -16.21
N SER A 329 1.96 -23.10 -15.35
CA SER A 329 1.59 -24.03 -14.28
C SER A 329 1.33 -23.29 -12.95
N SER A 330 0.55 -23.91 -12.07
CA SER A 330 0.30 -23.39 -10.73
C SER A 330 1.42 -23.82 -9.78
N LEU A 331 1.91 -22.90 -8.93
CA LEU A 331 2.78 -23.23 -7.80
C LEU A 331 1.99 -23.94 -6.69
N ALA A 332 2.63 -24.93 -6.09
CA ALA A 332 2.26 -25.36 -4.76
C ALA A 332 2.86 -24.36 -3.75
N VAL A 333 2.03 -23.50 -3.19
CA VAL A 333 2.46 -22.61 -2.09
C VAL A 333 2.42 -23.40 -0.80
N VAL A 334 3.51 -23.35 -0.04
CA VAL A 334 3.56 -23.87 1.33
C VAL A 334 2.62 -23.03 2.20
N GLY A 335 1.45 -23.59 2.55
CA GLY A 335 0.60 -23.05 3.62
C GLY A 335 -0.71 -22.39 3.27
N SER A 336 -1.04 -22.07 2.04
CA SER A 336 -2.32 -21.43 1.63
C SER A 336 -2.67 -21.73 0.18
N SER A 337 -3.87 -21.39 -0.24
CA SER A 337 -4.44 -21.67 -1.57
C SER A 337 -3.44 -21.59 -2.72
N PRO A 338 -3.50 -22.53 -3.69
CA PRO A 338 -2.57 -22.53 -4.81
C PRO A 338 -2.67 -21.21 -5.59
N ILE A 339 -1.52 -20.57 -5.83
CA ILE A 339 -1.44 -19.40 -6.69
C ILE A 339 -1.65 -19.87 -8.13
N THR A 340 -2.67 -19.32 -8.78
CA THR A 340 -2.89 -19.57 -10.22
C THR A 340 -1.97 -18.66 -11.00
N TYR A 341 -1.02 -19.22 -11.76
CA TYR A 341 -0.17 -18.40 -12.62
C TYR A 341 -0.89 -17.82 -13.82
N LEU A 342 -0.35 -16.71 -14.27
CA LEU A 342 -0.72 -16.14 -15.56
C LEU A 342 -0.11 -16.97 -16.70
N ASP A 343 -0.88 -17.11 -17.79
CA ASP A 343 -0.37 -17.72 -19.01
C ASP A 343 0.97 -17.09 -19.44
N GLY A 344 1.91 -17.94 -19.81
CA GLY A 344 3.23 -17.53 -20.28
C GLY A 344 4.21 -17.11 -19.19
N TYR A 345 3.85 -17.14 -17.91
CA TYR A 345 4.77 -16.80 -16.83
C TYR A 345 5.17 -18.03 -16.02
N LEU A 346 6.39 -17.99 -15.48
CA LEU A 346 6.87 -18.87 -14.42
C LEU A 346 7.60 -18.01 -13.37
N TYR A 347 7.66 -18.51 -12.15
CA TYR A 347 8.16 -17.74 -11.02
C TYR A 347 8.91 -18.63 -10.03
N PHE A 348 10.17 -18.28 -9.77
CA PHE A 348 10.97 -18.83 -8.69
C PHE A 348 10.77 -17.93 -7.49
N SER A 349 10.06 -18.41 -6.47
CA SER A 349 9.63 -17.60 -5.33
C SER A 349 10.80 -17.21 -4.43
N GLY A 350 10.72 -16.03 -3.80
CA GLY A 350 11.67 -15.61 -2.76
C GLY A 350 11.66 -16.56 -1.58
N GLU A 351 10.49 -17.07 -1.19
CA GLU A 351 10.32 -18.10 -0.15
C GLU A 351 11.14 -19.36 -0.44
N GLY A 352 11.18 -19.82 -1.71
CA GLY A 352 12.00 -20.96 -2.11
C GLY A 352 13.51 -20.69 -1.98
N PHE A 353 13.95 -19.44 -2.20
CA PHE A 353 15.34 -19.06 -1.92
C PHE A 353 15.65 -19.07 -0.42
N ASP A 354 14.72 -18.55 0.41
CA ASP A 354 14.89 -18.50 1.86
C ASP A 354 14.87 -19.91 2.48
N ASP A 355 14.00 -20.80 2.02
CA ASP A 355 13.95 -22.21 2.44
C ASP A 355 15.23 -22.98 2.14
N LEU A 356 15.98 -22.54 1.13
CA LEU A 356 17.25 -23.15 0.73
C LEU A 356 18.49 -22.40 1.25
N ASP A 357 18.31 -21.41 2.13
CA ASP A 357 19.39 -20.53 2.64
C ASP A 357 20.16 -19.82 1.51
N LEU A 358 19.46 -19.47 0.41
CA LEU A 358 20.03 -18.80 -0.75
C LEU A 358 19.72 -17.30 -0.72
N PRO A 359 20.67 -16.43 -1.12
CA PRO A 359 20.44 -15.00 -1.17
C PRO A 359 19.30 -14.63 -2.13
N SER A 360 18.27 -13.96 -1.64
CA SER A 360 17.10 -13.49 -2.43
C SER A 360 17.05 -11.97 -2.63
N THR A 361 18.08 -11.24 -2.17
CA THR A 361 18.11 -9.78 -2.26
C THR A 361 18.23 -9.28 -3.69
N ALA A 362 17.62 -8.13 -3.99
CA ALA A 362 17.70 -7.48 -5.30
C ALA A 362 19.17 -7.33 -5.77
N GLY A 363 19.44 -7.74 -6.99
CA GLY A 363 20.79 -7.75 -7.59
C GLY A 363 21.58 -9.04 -7.38
N THR A 364 21.06 -10.01 -6.64
CA THR A 364 21.63 -11.38 -6.65
C THR A 364 21.27 -12.06 -7.96
N THR A 365 22.28 -12.59 -8.67
CA THR A 365 22.12 -13.20 -10.00
C THR A 365 22.15 -14.72 -9.91
N TYR A 366 21.18 -15.37 -10.55
CA TYR A 366 21.13 -16.81 -10.76
C TYR A 366 21.14 -17.17 -12.25
N TYR A 367 21.42 -18.42 -12.57
CA TYR A 367 21.56 -18.89 -13.94
C TYR A 367 20.45 -19.89 -14.27
N PHE A 368 19.85 -19.73 -15.44
CA PHE A 368 18.67 -20.48 -15.87
C PHE A 368 18.91 -21.15 -17.23
N VAL A 369 18.49 -22.39 -17.33
CA VAL A 369 18.54 -23.16 -18.57
C VAL A 369 17.14 -23.69 -18.86
N GLU A 370 16.65 -23.48 -20.10
CA GLU A 370 15.42 -24.10 -20.55
C GLU A 370 15.66 -25.61 -20.76
N THR A 371 15.00 -26.45 -19.98
CA THR A 371 15.11 -27.90 -20.04
C THR A 371 13.96 -28.55 -20.84
N THR A 372 12.85 -27.84 -20.97
CA THR A 372 11.72 -28.25 -21.83
C THR A 372 11.22 -27.03 -22.59
N ALA A 373 11.09 -27.13 -23.90
CA ALA A 373 10.51 -26.09 -24.73
C ALA A 373 8.99 -26.20 -24.79
N PRO A 374 8.26 -25.09 -25.02
CA PRO A 374 6.85 -25.14 -25.33
C PRO A 374 6.55 -26.03 -26.54
N SER A 375 5.37 -26.64 -26.57
CA SER A 375 4.98 -27.52 -27.69
C SER A 375 5.04 -26.78 -29.03
N GLY A 376 5.76 -27.35 -29.99
CA GLY A 376 5.96 -26.76 -31.33
C GLY A 376 7.16 -25.80 -31.43
N TYR A 377 7.86 -25.49 -30.34
CA TYR A 377 9.00 -24.58 -30.31
C TYR A 377 10.32 -25.31 -30.14
N GLN A 378 11.41 -24.65 -30.52
CA GLN A 378 12.78 -25.18 -30.35
C GLN A 378 13.23 -25.00 -28.90
N LEU A 379 13.96 -25.97 -28.36
CA LEU A 379 14.65 -25.83 -27.09
C LEU A 379 15.78 -24.79 -27.22
N LEU A 380 15.85 -23.87 -26.28
CA LEU A 380 16.89 -22.87 -26.23
C LEU A 380 18.14 -23.46 -25.57
N GLY A 381 19.27 -23.46 -26.31
CA GLY A 381 20.56 -23.90 -25.79
C GLY A 381 21.38 -22.75 -25.17
N ILE A 382 20.72 -21.86 -24.44
CA ILE A 382 21.29 -20.64 -23.88
C ILE A 382 21.13 -20.67 -22.36
N THR A 383 22.17 -20.23 -21.65
CA THR A 383 22.14 -19.94 -20.23
C THR A 383 21.77 -18.47 -20.03
N TYR A 384 20.76 -18.20 -19.21
CA TYR A 384 20.31 -16.85 -18.87
C TYR A 384 20.80 -16.50 -17.47
N ALA A 385 21.40 -15.32 -17.32
CA ALA A 385 21.71 -14.73 -16.02
C ALA A 385 20.58 -13.75 -15.66
N LEU A 386 19.85 -14.02 -14.58
CA LEU A 386 18.70 -13.23 -14.16
C LEU A 386 18.86 -12.83 -12.70
N ASP A 387 18.46 -11.61 -12.39
CA ASP A 387 18.58 -11.03 -11.06
C ASP A 387 17.28 -11.18 -10.25
N CYS A 388 17.43 -11.41 -8.94
CA CYS A 388 16.32 -11.38 -8.00
C CYS A 388 15.56 -10.04 -8.05
N GLY A 389 14.24 -10.09 -7.88
CA GLY A 389 13.35 -8.96 -7.99
C GLY A 389 13.08 -8.53 -9.44
N THR A 390 13.34 -9.38 -10.44
CA THR A 390 13.14 -9.03 -11.85
C THR A 390 12.18 -9.97 -12.59
N THR A 391 11.54 -9.42 -13.64
CA THR A 391 10.76 -10.17 -14.63
C THR A 391 11.45 -10.04 -15.99
N THR A 392 11.92 -11.15 -16.55
CA THR A 392 12.65 -11.16 -17.82
C THR A 392 11.84 -11.87 -18.91
N THR A 393 11.78 -11.25 -20.11
CA THR A 393 11.12 -11.86 -21.27
C THR A 393 12.10 -12.75 -22.05
N ILE A 394 11.70 -14.01 -22.27
CA ILE A 394 12.47 -14.99 -23.06
C ILE A 394 11.61 -15.48 -24.21
N THR A 395 12.16 -15.41 -25.43
CA THR A 395 11.45 -15.76 -26.69
C THR A 395 11.89 -17.12 -27.21
N ASN A 396 10.93 -18.01 -27.52
CA ASN A 396 11.21 -19.22 -28.29
C ASN A 396 10.88 -19.02 -29.76
N ILE A 397 11.61 -19.76 -30.60
CA ILE A 397 11.47 -19.80 -32.03
C ILE A 397 10.69 -21.06 -32.42
N LEU A 398 9.72 -20.93 -33.32
CA LEU A 398 8.97 -22.08 -33.85
C LEU A 398 9.94 -23.13 -34.43
N LYS A 399 9.64 -24.40 -34.22
CA LYS A 399 10.32 -25.45 -34.97
C LYS A 399 9.98 -25.28 -36.45
N PRO A 400 10.99 -25.22 -37.34
CA PRO A 400 10.69 -25.22 -38.74
C PRO A 400 9.90 -26.48 -39.11
N ASP A 401 8.85 -26.35 -39.91
CA ASP A 401 8.14 -27.48 -40.52
C ASP A 401 9.10 -28.16 -41.50
N PHE A 402 9.99 -29.00 -40.95
CA PHE A 402 10.87 -29.79 -41.73
C PHE A 402 10.09 -31.05 -42.18
N THR A 403 9.37 -30.91 -43.26
CA THR A 403 9.02 -32.11 -44.05
C THR A 403 10.35 -32.55 -44.69
N LEU A 404 11.00 -33.58 -44.12
CA LEU A 404 12.06 -34.24 -44.82
C LEU A 404 11.53 -34.58 -46.21
N PRO A 405 12.19 -34.15 -47.32
CA PRO A 405 11.84 -34.61 -48.62
C PRO A 405 11.79 -36.14 -48.54
N ILE A 406 10.71 -36.76 -49.03
CA ILE A 406 10.65 -38.22 -49.11
C ILE A 406 11.68 -38.64 -50.14
N THR A 407 12.95 -38.68 -49.75
CA THR A 407 14.07 -39.15 -50.60
C THR A 407 14.04 -40.66 -50.74
N GLY A 408 13.08 -41.33 -50.12
CA GLY A 408 12.86 -42.80 -50.25
C GLY A 408 11.62 -43.17 -51.04
N GLY A 409 10.88 -42.19 -51.62
CA GLY A 409 9.70 -42.50 -52.45
C GLY A 409 10.11 -42.82 -53.89
N ALA A 410 9.81 -44.00 -54.35
CA ALA A 410 9.84 -44.49 -55.74
C ALA A 410 11.17 -44.45 -56.55
N GLY A 411 12.16 -43.63 -56.10
CA GLY A 411 13.42 -43.46 -56.84
C GLY A 411 14.41 -44.66 -56.71
N THR A 412 14.40 -45.36 -55.59
CA THR A 412 15.35 -46.47 -55.35
C THR A 412 14.80 -47.82 -55.76
N LEU A 413 13.50 -48.03 -55.73
CA LEU A 413 12.86 -49.29 -56.17
C LEU A 413 13.15 -49.60 -57.65
N PRO A 414 13.01 -48.67 -58.61
CA PRO A 414 13.37 -48.95 -60.00
C PRO A 414 14.85 -49.29 -60.16
N SER A 415 15.76 -48.62 -59.47
CA SER A 415 17.19 -48.90 -59.54
C SER A 415 17.58 -50.23 -58.94
N ILE A 416 16.93 -50.67 -57.89
CA ILE A 416 17.14 -51.98 -57.26
C ILE A 416 16.60 -53.10 -58.20
N ILE A 417 15.42 -52.92 -58.79
CA ILE A 417 14.86 -53.87 -59.75
C ILE A 417 15.75 -54.02 -60.98
N VAL A 418 16.23 -52.92 -61.56
CA VAL A 418 17.18 -52.94 -62.65
C VAL A 418 18.51 -53.60 -62.26
N GLY A 419 19.03 -53.36 -61.08
CA GLY A 419 20.24 -53.97 -60.57
C GLY A 419 20.10 -55.46 -60.39
N ILE A 420 18.98 -55.95 -59.85
CA ILE A 420 18.67 -57.38 -59.70
C ILE A 420 18.51 -58.04 -61.08
N ALA A 421 17.87 -57.41 -62.04
CA ALA A 421 17.67 -57.92 -63.40
C ALA A 421 19.03 -58.03 -64.12
N LEU A 422 19.93 -57.07 -64.00
CA LEU A 422 21.29 -57.13 -64.59
C LEU A 422 22.15 -58.21 -63.97
N ILE A 423 22.11 -58.39 -62.66
CA ILE A 423 22.87 -59.45 -61.99
C ILE A 423 22.31 -60.86 -62.40
N SER A 424 20.97 -61.01 -62.45
CA SER A 424 20.36 -62.24 -62.89
C SER A 424 20.64 -62.57 -64.35
N GLY A 425 20.64 -61.53 -65.22
CA GLY A 425 21.03 -61.62 -66.62
C GLY A 425 22.52 -62.04 -66.78
N ALA A 426 23.41 -61.44 -66.07
CA ALA A 426 24.85 -61.76 -66.08
C ALA A 426 25.11 -63.20 -65.58
N ALA A 427 24.45 -63.58 -64.49
CA ALA A 427 24.55 -64.97 -63.98
C ALA A 427 24.04 -66.00 -64.98
N THR A 428 22.94 -65.69 -65.68
CA THR A 428 22.37 -66.61 -66.73
C THR A 428 23.34 -66.70 -67.93
N LEU A 429 23.88 -65.57 -68.38
CA LEU A 429 24.84 -65.57 -69.45
C LEU A 429 26.18 -66.31 -69.06
N PHE A 430 26.59 -66.15 -67.80
CA PHE A 430 27.78 -66.86 -67.31
C PHE A 430 27.54 -68.39 -67.27
N VAL A 431 26.37 -68.84 -66.85
CA VAL A 431 26.03 -70.24 -66.84
C VAL A 431 25.90 -70.82 -68.29
N LEU A 432 25.32 -70.06 -69.23
CA LEU A 432 25.25 -70.46 -70.65
C LEU A 432 26.61 -70.47 -71.27
N TYR A 433 27.51 -69.55 -70.97
CA TYR A 433 28.91 -69.55 -71.47
C TYR A 433 29.67 -70.74 -70.95
N LYS A 434 29.59 -71.10 -69.67
CA LYS A 434 30.19 -72.24 -69.08
C LYS A 434 29.62 -73.57 -69.66
N LYS A 435 28.38 -73.62 -70.07
CA LYS A 435 27.77 -74.75 -70.72
C LYS A 435 28.28 -74.92 -72.11
N LYS A 436 28.65 -73.88 -72.86
CA LYS A 436 29.23 -73.88 -74.20
C LYS A 436 30.71 -74.29 -74.20
N GLU A 437 31.41 -74.13 -73.11
CA GLU A 437 32.81 -74.57 -72.95
C GLU A 437 32.90 -76.09 -72.64
N LYS A 438 31.82 -76.71 -72.25
CA LYS A 438 31.81 -78.12 -71.89
C LYS A 438 31.11 -79.04 -72.94
N ALA A 439 30.69 -78.42 -74.09
CA ALA A 439 30.19 -79.16 -75.27
C ALA A 439 31.19 -79.03 -76.36
#